data_6deb8ff3c34981f607c91c01aa79c1ad
#
_entry.id   6deb8ff3c34981f607c91c01aa79c1ad
#
_cell.length_a   1.000
_cell.length_b   1.000
_cell.length_c   1.000
_cell.angle_alpha   90.00
_cell.angle_beta   90.00
_cell.angle_gamma   90.00
#
_symmetry.space_group_name_H-M   'P 1'
#
loop_
_entity.id
_entity.type
_entity.pdbx_description
1 polymer ?
#
loop_
_entity_poly.entity_id
_entity_poly.type
_entity_poly.pdbx_seq_one_letter_code
_entity_poly.pdbx_strand_id
1 'polypeptide(L)'
;MKDKWTEIATLMLVAILPAVTSASDRKPLGEVDFFGYKSLDVAAIRSALPFREGDPFPPAKVKFPDDLKRQVSEKVKQVIGREPTDVAFVCCDSKQSWMVYIGLPGESYQALAFNPAPAGAIRFPKAAVALRKEMDKALMSAVMKGHATEDDSEGFSLTNDPKARRAESAIREYALRNERLILQVLASASDARHRAIAAQMLGYGRQSGEQIDALVRASLDADDGVRNDAVRALGVLAGAKPDLAQRVPPEPFVRLLRSGTWSDHIKASLLLLALTKRRDPGVLAPLRSQALDSLVEMARWRNTGHAEAALSILGRIAGLDEDTLHKLIDASRADTIIGKLNR
;
A
#
# COMPACT_ATOMS: atom_id res chain seq x y z
N MET A 1 9.41 9.66 -25.44
CA MET A 1 8.12 9.53 -24.73
C MET A 1 8.47 9.37 -23.26
N LYS A 2 8.16 10.37 -22.42
CA LYS A 2 8.37 10.28 -20.97
C LYS A 2 7.34 9.26 -20.45
N ASP A 3 7.81 8.20 -19.84
CA ASP A 3 6.97 7.19 -19.21
C ASP A 3 6.07 7.85 -18.16
N LYS A 4 4.76 7.81 -18.38
CA LYS A 4 3.74 8.29 -17.43
C LYS A 4 3.70 7.48 -16.12
N TRP A 5 4.54 6.48 -15.98
CA TRP A 5 4.61 5.56 -14.84
C TRP A 5 5.15 6.18 -13.55
N THR A 6 5.72 7.39 -13.61
CA THR A 6 6.28 8.08 -12.45
C THR A 6 5.23 8.76 -11.56
N GLU A 7 3.95 8.76 -11.93
CA GLU A 7 2.92 9.48 -11.16
C GLU A 7 2.12 8.62 -10.16
N ILE A 8 2.36 7.29 -10.09
CA ILE A 8 1.45 6.36 -9.40
C ILE A 8 1.86 6.03 -7.95
N ALA A 9 3.05 6.38 -7.54
CA ALA A 9 3.49 6.17 -6.16
C ALA A 9 2.89 7.21 -5.20
N THR A 10 1.56 7.32 -5.17
CA THR A 10 0.88 8.19 -4.21
C THR A 10 1.14 7.68 -2.80
N LEU A 11 1.73 8.54 -1.99
CA LEU A 11 2.03 8.31 -0.59
C LEU A 11 0.71 8.05 0.16
N MET A 12 0.47 6.79 0.52
CA MET A 12 -0.69 6.44 1.31
C MET A 12 -0.32 6.45 2.78
N LEU A 13 -0.48 7.61 3.39
CA LEU A 13 -0.41 7.78 4.83
C LEU A 13 -1.80 7.49 5.41
N VAL A 14 -1.89 6.55 6.34
CA VAL A 14 -3.06 6.44 7.22
C VAL A 14 -3.06 7.70 8.10
N ALA A 15 -3.95 8.65 7.78
CA ALA A 15 -3.97 9.94 8.42
C ALA A 15 -4.64 9.87 9.79
N ILE A 16 -3.87 10.13 10.84
CA ILE A 16 -4.42 10.62 12.10
C ILE A 16 -4.55 12.14 11.95
N LEU A 17 -5.72 12.62 11.52
CA LEU A 17 -6.00 14.03 11.37
C LEU A 17 -6.39 14.68 12.71
N PRO A 18 -6.00 15.96 12.97
CA PRO A 18 -6.58 16.74 14.04
C PRO A 18 -8.08 16.98 13.78
N ALA A 19 -8.86 17.18 14.85
CA ALA A 19 -10.29 17.37 14.81
C ALA A 19 -10.70 18.45 13.79
N VAL A 20 -11.42 18.06 12.77
CA VAL A 20 -12.05 18.98 11.81
C VAL A 20 -13.28 19.60 12.47
N THR A 21 -13.30 20.92 12.63
CA THR A 21 -14.26 21.63 13.49
C THR A 21 -15.55 22.09 12.78
N SER A 22 -15.61 22.03 11.45
CA SER A 22 -16.79 22.46 10.66
C SER A 22 -17.28 21.39 9.69
N ALA A 23 -18.60 21.30 9.48
CA ALA A 23 -19.19 20.38 8.49
C ALA A 23 -18.82 20.78 7.04
N SER A 24 -18.61 22.07 6.79
CA SER A 24 -18.25 22.62 5.46
C SER A 24 -16.82 22.25 5.05
N ASP A 25 -15.95 21.89 5.99
CA ASP A 25 -14.53 21.61 5.72
C ASP A 25 -14.22 20.13 5.55
N ARG A 26 -15.23 19.25 5.73
CA ARG A 26 -15.06 17.80 5.57
C ARG A 26 -15.14 17.42 4.11
N LYS A 27 -14.12 16.69 3.66
CA LYS A 27 -14.08 16.13 2.32
C LYS A 27 -15.13 15.02 2.17
N PRO A 28 -15.72 14.82 0.98
CA PRO A 28 -16.72 13.78 0.78
C PRO A 28 -16.08 12.39 0.83
N LEU A 29 -16.88 11.38 1.13
CA LEU A 29 -16.55 9.98 0.86
C LEU A 29 -16.75 9.70 -0.63
N GLY A 30 -15.67 9.41 -1.36
CA GLY A 30 -15.71 9.10 -2.79
C GLY A 30 -16.09 7.66 -3.06
N GLU A 31 -15.38 6.74 -2.43
CA GLU A 31 -15.46 5.33 -2.79
C GLU A 31 -15.40 4.42 -1.57
N VAL A 32 -16.14 3.29 -1.66
CA VAL A 32 -16.07 2.18 -0.71
C VAL A 32 -15.82 0.91 -1.50
N ASP A 33 -14.67 0.29 -1.36
CA ASP A 33 -14.31 -0.93 -2.05
C ASP A 33 -13.95 -2.06 -1.08
N PHE A 34 -13.91 -3.28 -1.60
CA PHE A 34 -13.73 -4.49 -0.81
C PHE A 34 -12.58 -5.34 -1.37
N PHE A 35 -11.99 -6.16 -0.50
CA PHE A 35 -11.01 -7.19 -0.88
C PHE A 35 -11.17 -8.43 0.00
N GLY A 36 -10.65 -9.55 -0.45
CA GLY A 36 -10.80 -10.83 0.24
C GLY A 36 -12.21 -11.40 0.19
N TYR A 37 -13.07 -10.92 -0.73
CA TYR A 37 -14.51 -11.13 -0.67
C TYR A 37 -15.06 -12.29 -1.51
N LYS A 38 -14.21 -13.00 -2.28
CA LYS A 38 -14.73 -14.07 -3.15
C LYS A 38 -15.80 -14.92 -2.46
N SER A 39 -16.93 -15.14 -3.14
CA SER A 39 -18.10 -15.84 -2.66
C SER A 39 -18.93 -15.13 -1.58
N LEU A 40 -18.66 -13.85 -1.26
CA LEU A 40 -19.47 -13.05 -0.33
C LEU A 40 -20.33 -12.02 -1.08
N ASP A 41 -21.52 -11.73 -0.56
CA ASP A 41 -22.40 -10.68 -1.09
C ASP A 41 -21.96 -9.29 -0.60
N VAL A 42 -21.08 -8.64 -1.37
CA VAL A 42 -20.60 -7.28 -1.07
C VAL A 42 -21.69 -6.20 -1.22
N ALA A 43 -22.76 -6.46 -1.99
CA ALA A 43 -23.84 -5.50 -2.14
C ALA A 43 -24.68 -5.40 -0.86
N ALA A 44 -24.97 -6.53 -0.22
CA ALA A 44 -25.63 -6.56 1.09
C ALA A 44 -24.78 -5.86 2.16
N ILE A 45 -23.45 -6.12 2.19
CA ILE A 45 -22.54 -5.45 3.11
C ILE A 45 -22.55 -3.94 2.88
N ARG A 46 -22.36 -3.48 1.63
CA ARG A 46 -22.37 -2.05 1.26
C ARG A 46 -23.64 -1.36 1.73
N SER A 47 -24.80 -2.01 1.58
CA SER A 47 -26.09 -1.47 1.99
C SER A 47 -26.24 -1.31 3.51
N ALA A 48 -25.53 -2.11 4.31
CA ALA A 48 -25.56 -2.07 5.76
C ALA A 48 -24.59 -1.05 6.39
N LEU A 49 -23.63 -0.50 5.64
CA LEU A 49 -22.60 0.40 6.18
C LEU A 49 -23.20 1.68 6.77
N PRO A 50 -22.57 2.28 7.82
CA PRO A 50 -23.07 3.47 8.52
C PRO A 50 -22.83 4.79 7.78
N PHE A 51 -22.41 4.75 6.53
CA PHE A 51 -22.12 5.90 5.66
C PHE A 51 -22.44 5.55 4.20
N ARG A 52 -22.54 6.58 3.37
CA ARG A 52 -22.76 6.47 1.93
C ARG A 52 -21.73 7.29 1.17
N GLU A 53 -21.46 6.90 -0.06
CA GLU A 53 -20.66 7.73 -0.99
C GLU A 53 -21.33 9.07 -1.19
N GLY A 54 -20.54 10.12 -1.21
CA GLY A 54 -21.00 11.51 -1.22
C GLY A 54 -21.19 12.13 0.16
N ASP A 55 -21.28 11.32 1.23
CA ASP A 55 -21.42 11.89 2.58
C ASP A 55 -20.17 12.66 3.01
N PRO A 56 -20.31 13.73 3.82
CA PRO A 56 -19.17 14.38 4.47
C PRO A 56 -18.43 13.38 5.38
N PHE A 57 -17.13 13.20 5.14
CA PHE A 57 -16.34 12.18 5.83
C PHE A 57 -15.12 12.76 6.58
N PRO A 58 -14.75 12.24 7.77
CA PRO A 58 -15.48 11.26 8.56
C PRO A 58 -16.82 11.80 9.09
N PRO A 59 -17.80 10.92 9.46
CA PRO A 59 -19.09 11.37 9.97
C PRO A 59 -18.96 12.25 11.22
N ALA A 60 -19.87 13.22 11.39
CA ALA A 60 -19.90 14.02 12.61
C ALA A 60 -20.22 13.16 13.84
N LYS A 61 -19.67 13.54 14.99
CA LYS A 61 -19.93 12.87 16.29
C LYS A 61 -19.38 11.45 16.42
N VAL A 62 -18.50 11.02 15.53
CA VAL A 62 -17.80 9.74 15.61
C VAL A 62 -16.34 9.98 15.93
N LYS A 63 -15.77 9.29 16.90
CA LYS A 63 -14.30 9.32 17.11
C LYS A 63 -13.65 8.56 15.97
N PHE A 64 -12.99 9.30 15.12
CA PHE A 64 -12.28 8.76 13.97
C PHE A 64 -10.82 8.48 14.35
N PRO A 65 -10.24 7.32 13.94
CA PRO A 65 -10.87 6.25 13.15
C PRO A 65 -11.57 5.15 13.98
N ASP A 66 -11.32 5.05 15.28
CA ASP A 66 -11.60 3.84 16.08
C ASP A 66 -13.10 3.50 16.21
N ASP A 67 -13.94 4.49 16.58
CA ASP A 67 -15.37 4.24 16.69
C ASP A 67 -16.00 3.89 15.34
N LEU A 68 -15.50 4.49 14.25
CA LEU A 68 -16.02 4.19 12.93
C LEU A 68 -15.60 2.80 12.46
N LYS A 69 -14.36 2.37 12.74
CA LYS A 69 -13.92 0.98 12.50
C LYS A 69 -14.83 -0.01 13.21
N ARG A 70 -15.13 0.22 14.50
CA ARG A 70 -16.01 -0.63 15.28
C ARG A 70 -17.42 -0.70 14.69
N GLN A 71 -18.01 0.45 14.31
CA GLN A 71 -19.35 0.48 13.68
C GLN A 71 -19.37 -0.29 12.35
N VAL A 72 -18.33 -0.15 11.50
CA VAL A 72 -18.21 -0.93 10.27
C VAL A 72 -18.11 -2.42 10.58
N SER A 73 -17.26 -2.81 11.55
CA SER A 73 -17.10 -4.21 11.96
C SER A 73 -18.40 -4.84 12.43
N GLU A 74 -19.16 -4.13 13.28
CA GLU A 74 -20.49 -4.58 13.74
C GLU A 74 -21.46 -4.80 12.57
N LYS A 75 -21.48 -3.88 11.58
CA LYS A 75 -22.32 -4.00 10.39
C LYS A 75 -21.94 -5.16 9.49
N VAL A 76 -20.65 -5.32 9.22
CA VAL A 76 -20.13 -6.45 8.44
C VAL A 76 -20.52 -7.77 9.15
N LYS A 77 -20.25 -7.89 10.46
CA LYS A 77 -20.58 -9.08 11.24
C LYS A 77 -22.07 -9.41 11.24
N GLN A 78 -22.95 -8.40 11.27
CA GLN A 78 -24.39 -8.60 11.16
C GLN A 78 -24.80 -9.24 9.83
N VAL A 79 -24.10 -8.92 8.72
CA VAL A 79 -24.42 -9.42 7.39
C VAL A 79 -23.84 -10.80 7.12
N ILE A 80 -22.55 -11.02 7.45
CA ILE A 80 -21.83 -12.24 7.05
C ILE A 80 -21.46 -13.17 8.23
N GLY A 81 -21.85 -12.82 9.47
CA GLY A 81 -21.57 -13.61 10.67
C GLY A 81 -20.12 -13.58 11.15
N ARG A 82 -19.24 -12.81 10.50
CA ARG A 82 -17.80 -12.72 10.79
C ARG A 82 -17.34 -11.27 10.77
N GLU A 83 -16.31 -10.95 11.56
CA GLU A 83 -15.66 -9.64 11.54
C GLU A 83 -14.96 -9.41 10.20
N PRO A 84 -14.85 -8.14 9.71
CA PRO A 84 -13.94 -7.81 8.62
C PRO A 84 -12.50 -8.07 9.05
N THR A 85 -11.63 -8.32 8.10
CA THR A 85 -10.19 -8.52 8.36
C THR A 85 -9.46 -7.19 8.53
N ASP A 86 -9.97 -6.12 7.87
CA ASP A 86 -9.45 -4.75 7.98
C ASP A 86 -10.54 -3.74 7.61
N VAL A 87 -10.39 -2.51 8.13
CA VAL A 87 -11.13 -1.33 7.69
C VAL A 87 -10.13 -0.19 7.52
N ALA A 88 -9.75 0.08 6.29
CA ALA A 88 -8.80 1.11 5.95
C ALA A 88 -9.49 2.39 5.47
N PHE A 89 -9.12 3.53 6.06
CA PHE A 89 -9.55 4.87 5.63
C PHE A 89 -8.37 5.58 4.97
N VAL A 90 -8.54 5.93 3.70
CA VAL A 90 -7.47 6.47 2.87
C VAL A 90 -7.85 7.86 2.36
N CYS A 91 -7.05 8.85 2.65
CA CYS A 91 -7.18 10.21 2.10
C CYS A 91 -5.99 10.51 1.19
N CYS A 92 -6.13 11.11 0.04
CA CYS A 92 -7.34 11.43 -0.68
C CYS A 92 -7.11 11.11 -2.15
N ASP A 93 -8.18 10.84 -2.90
CA ASP A 93 -8.10 10.68 -4.34
C ASP A 93 -7.79 12.02 -5.07
N SER A 94 -7.70 11.98 -6.40
CA SER A 94 -7.48 13.17 -7.22
C SER A 94 -8.58 14.22 -7.11
N LYS A 95 -9.77 13.83 -6.66
CA LYS A 95 -10.93 14.71 -6.41
C LYS A 95 -10.98 15.20 -4.96
N GLN A 96 -9.95 14.91 -4.18
CA GLN A 96 -9.87 15.24 -2.76
C GLN A 96 -10.94 14.53 -1.90
N SER A 97 -11.38 13.34 -2.31
CA SER A 97 -12.37 12.54 -1.59
C SER A 97 -11.69 11.43 -0.78
N TRP A 98 -12.34 11.02 0.32
CA TRP A 98 -11.92 9.86 1.10
C TRP A 98 -12.26 8.56 0.38
N MET A 99 -11.47 7.55 0.61
CA MET A 99 -11.71 6.18 0.16
C MET A 99 -11.76 5.26 1.38
N VAL A 100 -12.62 4.26 1.35
CA VAL A 100 -12.72 3.22 2.37
C VAL A 100 -12.53 1.85 1.73
N TYR A 101 -11.61 1.05 2.26
CA TYR A 101 -11.39 -0.32 1.85
C TYR A 101 -11.70 -1.26 3.02
N ILE A 102 -12.52 -2.28 2.75
CA ILE A 102 -12.98 -3.23 3.76
C ILE A 102 -12.51 -4.62 3.36
N GLY A 103 -11.62 -5.19 4.16
CA GLY A 103 -11.16 -6.56 4.03
C GLY A 103 -12.19 -7.56 4.55
N LEU A 104 -12.47 -8.60 3.78
CA LEU A 104 -13.48 -9.60 4.12
C LEU A 104 -12.87 -11.00 4.20
N PRO A 105 -13.33 -11.88 5.13
CA PRO A 105 -12.81 -13.24 5.26
C PRO A 105 -13.51 -14.22 4.28
N GLY A 106 -13.51 -13.88 2.97
CA GLY A 106 -14.00 -14.76 1.89
C GLY A 106 -12.95 -15.73 1.38
N GLU A 107 -13.19 -16.37 0.23
CA GLU A 107 -12.30 -17.42 -0.31
C GLU A 107 -10.98 -16.88 -0.88
N SER A 108 -10.92 -15.61 -1.30
CA SER A 108 -9.70 -14.98 -1.76
C SER A 108 -8.76 -14.53 -0.63
N TYR A 109 -9.28 -14.45 0.60
CA TYR A 109 -8.50 -14.16 1.81
C TYR A 109 -7.75 -15.39 2.32
N GLN A 110 -6.57 -15.16 2.88
CA GLN A 110 -5.79 -16.17 3.62
C GLN A 110 -5.20 -15.56 4.89
N ALA A 111 -5.45 -16.22 6.02
CA ALA A 111 -4.72 -15.90 7.25
C ALA A 111 -3.24 -16.24 7.08
N LEU A 112 -2.38 -15.22 7.08
CA LEU A 112 -0.94 -15.38 6.91
C LEU A 112 -0.24 -15.49 8.26
N ALA A 113 0.74 -16.39 8.35
CA ALA A 113 1.67 -16.40 9.46
C ALA A 113 2.81 -15.42 9.15
N PHE A 114 3.00 -14.47 10.06
CA PHE A 114 4.08 -13.49 10.02
C PHE A 114 5.19 -13.86 11.02
N ASN A 115 6.37 -13.28 10.83
CA ASN A 115 7.47 -13.45 11.76
C ASN A 115 7.11 -12.86 13.13
N PRO A 116 7.45 -13.52 14.24
CA PRO A 116 7.20 -12.96 15.56
C PRO A 116 8.01 -11.68 15.77
N ALA A 117 7.44 -10.75 16.56
CA ALA A 117 8.14 -9.51 16.90
C ALA A 117 9.45 -9.81 17.65
N PRO A 118 10.56 -9.17 17.29
CA PRO A 118 11.81 -9.29 18.03
C PRO A 118 11.66 -8.82 19.48
N ALA A 119 12.53 -9.31 20.39
CA ALA A 119 12.48 -8.99 21.82
C ALA A 119 13.55 -7.96 22.28
N GLY A 120 14.36 -7.41 21.36
CA GLY A 120 15.50 -6.55 21.71
C GLY A 120 15.08 -5.15 22.18
N ALA A 121 15.82 -4.60 23.13
CA ALA A 121 15.57 -3.29 23.71
C ALA A 121 16.15 -2.13 22.87
N ILE A 122 16.75 -2.42 21.72
CA ILE A 122 17.36 -1.39 20.86
C ILE A 122 16.31 -0.39 20.35
N ARG A 123 16.70 0.89 20.32
CA ARG A 123 15.84 1.99 19.84
C ARG A 123 16.65 3.03 19.10
N PHE A 124 15.99 3.76 18.22
CA PHE A 124 16.59 4.96 17.63
C PHE A 124 16.81 6.07 18.67
N PRO A 125 17.86 6.89 18.49
CA PRO A 125 17.99 8.16 19.18
C PRO A 125 16.79 9.07 18.91
N LYS A 126 16.45 9.95 19.86
CA LYS A 126 15.33 10.91 19.71
C LYS A 126 15.43 11.75 18.43
N ALA A 127 16.65 12.12 18.01
CA ALA A 127 16.87 12.86 16.77
C ALA A 127 16.39 12.12 15.51
N ALA A 128 16.63 10.81 15.41
CA ALA A 128 16.15 10.00 14.27
C ALA A 128 14.63 9.90 14.25
N VAL A 129 14.00 9.71 15.41
CA VAL A 129 12.54 9.71 15.53
C VAL A 129 11.94 11.06 15.14
N ALA A 130 12.62 12.18 15.50
CA ALA A 130 12.19 13.52 15.11
C ALA A 130 12.27 13.73 13.60
N LEU A 131 13.34 13.27 12.92
CA LEU A 131 13.46 13.33 11.45
C LEU A 131 12.29 12.62 10.75
N ARG A 132 11.95 11.40 11.21
CA ARG A 132 10.77 10.68 10.67
C ARG A 132 9.50 11.48 10.86
N LYS A 133 9.25 11.99 12.06
CA LYS A 133 8.05 12.79 12.37
C LYS A 133 7.96 14.06 11.50
N GLU A 134 9.08 14.72 11.25
CA GLU A 134 9.13 15.89 10.37
C GLU A 134 8.81 15.54 8.93
N MET A 135 9.36 14.43 8.42
CA MET A 135 9.05 13.94 7.11
C MET A 135 7.56 13.58 6.98
N ASP A 136 6.99 12.80 7.92
CA ASP A 136 5.57 12.42 7.88
C ASP A 136 4.66 13.66 7.87
N LYS A 137 4.98 14.69 8.67
CA LYS A 137 4.23 15.96 8.69
C LYS A 137 4.32 16.71 7.36
N ALA A 138 5.48 16.73 6.74
CA ALA A 138 5.70 17.40 5.47
C ALA A 138 4.97 16.69 4.32
N LEU A 139 5.07 15.36 4.27
CA LEU A 139 4.38 14.51 3.31
C LEU A 139 2.86 14.63 3.44
N MET A 140 2.32 14.55 4.67
CA MET A 140 0.90 14.77 4.89
C MET A 140 0.44 16.14 4.38
N SER A 141 1.22 17.20 4.63
CA SER A 141 0.91 18.53 4.10
C SER A 141 0.92 18.57 2.59
N ALA A 142 1.85 17.85 1.92
CA ALA A 142 1.91 17.75 0.46
C ALA A 142 0.69 17.00 -0.11
N VAL A 143 0.31 15.87 0.50
CA VAL A 143 -0.90 15.09 0.13
C VAL A 143 -2.15 15.95 0.23
N MET A 144 -2.34 16.67 1.34
CA MET A 144 -3.52 17.52 1.55
C MET A 144 -3.62 18.68 0.55
N LYS A 145 -2.52 19.09 -0.06
CA LYS A 145 -2.45 20.10 -1.11
C LYS A 145 -2.50 19.55 -2.53
N GLY A 146 -2.50 18.23 -2.71
CA GLY A 146 -2.39 17.59 -4.01
C GLY A 146 -0.98 17.68 -4.64
N HIS A 147 0.06 17.93 -3.85
CA HIS A 147 1.45 18.11 -4.30
C HIS A 147 2.36 16.93 -3.92
N ALA A 148 1.79 15.73 -3.81
CA ALA A 148 2.51 14.54 -3.34
C ALA A 148 3.05 13.65 -4.46
N THR A 149 3.19 14.17 -5.68
CA THR A 149 3.85 13.44 -6.78
C THR A 149 5.29 13.13 -6.41
N GLU A 150 5.70 11.87 -6.62
CA GLU A 150 7.01 11.36 -6.25
C GLU A 150 7.90 11.15 -7.49
N ASP A 151 9.19 11.37 -7.32
CA ASP A 151 10.25 11.00 -8.24
C ASP A 151 11.03 9.84 -7.61
N ASP A 152 10.86 8.65 -8.18
CA ASP A 152 11.47 7.40 -7.72
C ASP A 152 12.68 6.99 -8.57
N SER A 153 13.08 7.79 -9.55
CA SER A 153 14.08 7.45 -10.57
C SER A 153 15.43 7.00 -10.02
N GLU A 154 15.79 7.50 -8.85
CA GLU A 154 17.03 7.17 -8.16
C GLU A 154 16.95 5.90 -7.29
N GLY A 155 15.78 5.25 -7.20
CA GLY A 155 15.53 4.06 -6.37
C GLY A 155 15.23 4.39 -4.90
N PHE A 156 14.89 5.63 -4.63
CA PHE A 156 14.26 6.13 -3.40
C PHE A 156 13.34 7.30 -3.77
N SER A 157 12.27 7.50 -3.01
CA SER A 157 11.25 8.51 -3.33
C SER A 157 11.67 9.91 -2.90
N LEU A 158 11.47 10.88 -3.80
CA LEU A 158 11.57 12.31 -3.49
C LEU A 158 10.32 13.02 -3.98
N THR A 159 9.55 13.57 -3.05
CA THR A 159 8.31 14.30 -3.36
C THR A 159 8.58 15.63 -4.08
N ASN A 160 7.70 16.04 -4.98
CA ASN A 160 7.81 17.32 -5.68
C ASN A 160 7.56 18.53 -4.76
N ASP A 161 6.87 18.37 -3.62
CA ASP A 161 6.74 19.44 -2.62
C ASP A 161 8.11 19.78 -2.02
N PRO A 162 8.57 21.04 -2.07
CA PRO A 162 9.92 21.40 -1.63
C PRO A 162 10.18 21.15 -0.15
N LYS A 163 9.14 21.18 0.71
CA LYS A 163 9.30 20.92 2.15
C LYS A 163 9.42 19.43 2.42
N ALA A 164 8.59 18.63 1.78
CA ALA A 164 8.67 17.18 1.87
C ALA A 164 10.01 16.69 1.34
N ARG A 165 10.42 17.13 0.14
CA ARG A 165 11.71 16.76 -0.46
C ARG A 165 12.93 17.08 0.42
N ARG A 166 12.93 18.22 1.14
CA ARG A 166 14.00 18.53 2.09
C ARG A 166 14.02 17.56 3.27
N ALA A 167 12.85 17.18 3.80
CA ALA A 167 12.77 16.23 4.88
C ALA A 167 13.21 14.82 4.44
N GLU A 168 12.81 14.38 3.26
CA GLU A 168 13.26 13.12 2.64
C GLU A 168 14.79 13.11 2.40
N SER A 169 15.34 14.22 1.92
CA SER A 169 16.80 14.36 1.76
C SER A 169 17.55 14.24 3.10
N ALA A 170 17.01 14.82 4.17
CA ALA A 170 17.59 14.67 5.51
C ALA A 170 17.52 13.23 6.03
N ILE A 171 16.42 12.50 5.74
CA ILE A 171 16.32 11.06 6.01
C ILE A 171 17.40 10.29 5.23
N ARG A 172 17.60 10.60 3.94
CA ARG A 172 18.64 9.95 3.12
C ARG A 172 20.04 10.18 3.70
N GLU A 173 20.38 11.41 4.06
CA GLU A 173 21.67 11.69 4.69
C GLU A 173 21.87 10.90 5.98
N TYR A 174 20.82 10.84 6.81
CA TYR A 174 20.85 10.05 8.03
C TYR A 174 21.02 8.56 7.75
N ALA A 175 20.29 8.02 6.80
CA ALA A 175 20.34 6.60 6.40
C ALA A 175 21.73 6.20 5.93
N LEU A 176 22.35 7.00 5.05
CA LEU A 176 23.69 6.72 4.53
C LEU A 176 24.77 6.74 5.63
N ARG A 177 24.62 7.56 6.66
CA ARG A 177 25.58 7.64 7.78
C ARG A 177 25.37 6.59 8.85
N ASN A 178 24.13 6.08 9.00
CA ASN A 178 23.73 5.23 10.13
C ASN A 178 23.16 3.89 9.70
N GLU A 179 23.47 3.40 8.49
CA GLU A 179 22.89 2.18 7.92
C GLU A 179 22.98 0.97 8.86
N ARG A 180 24.13 0.77 9.50
CA ARG A 180 24.32 -0.33 10.46
C ARG A 180 23.34 -0.25 11.64
N LEU A 181 23.12 0.94 12.20
CA LEU A 181 22.14 1.13 13.27
C LEU A 181 20.72 0.84 12.78
N ILE A 182 20.38 1.30 11.57
CA ILE A 182 19.06 1.08 10.96
C ILE A 182 18.80 -0.42 10.79
N LEU A 183 19.76 -1.18 10.25
CA LEU A 183 19.68 -2.63 10.09
C LEU A 183 19.52 -3.34 11.45
N GLN A 184 20.25 -2.92 12.46
CA GLN A 184 20.13 -3.48 13.82
C GLN A 184 18.76 -3.21 14.45
N VAL A 185 18.24 -1.98 14.31
CA VAL A 185 16.92 -1.61 14.83
C VAL A 185 15.83 -2.39 14.10
N LEU A 186 15.90 -2.50 12.77
CA LEU A 186 14.94 -3.26 11.97
C LEU A 186 14.89 -4.72 12.39
N ALA A 187 16.05 -5.34 12.59
CA ALA A 187 16.15 -6.75 12.91
C ALA A 187 15.81 -7.11 14.36
N SER A 188 15.96 -6.17 15.33
CA SER A 188 16.02 -6.55 16.74
C SER A 188 15.10 -5.74 17.66
N ALA A 189 14.59 -4.56 17.26
CA ALA A 189 13.79 -3.73 18.16
C ALA A 189 12.44 -4.38 18.49
N SER A 190 12.08 -4.48 19.77
CA SER A 190 10.77 -4.98 20.18
C SER A 190 9.63 -3.99 19.85
N ASP A 191 9.91 -2.69 19.85
CA ASP A 191 8.94 -1.65 19.50
C ASP A 191 8.75 -1.57 17.98
N ALA A 192 7.56 -1.93 17.49
CA ALA A 192 7.20 -1.92 16.08
C ALA A 192 7.37 -0.54 15.42
N ARG A 193 7.13 0.55 16.16
CA ARG A 193 7.32 1.91 15.62
C ARG A 193 8.78 2.17 15.26
N HIS A 194 9.73 1.67 16.05
CA HIS A 194 11.14 1.79 15.72
C HIS A 194 11.51 0.93 14.50
N ARG A 195 10.92 -0.28 14.35
CA ARG A 195 11.12 -1.11 13.15
C ARG A 195 10.53 -0.48 11.90
N ALA A 196 9.33 0.12 11.98
CA ALA A 196 8.72 0.85 10.85
C ALA A 196 9.59 2.05 10.42
N ILE A 197 10.08 2.85 11.37
CA ILE A 197 11.04 3.93 11.10
C ILE A 197 12.30 3.36 10.40
N ALA A 198 12.80 2.21 10.86
CA ALA A 198 13.97 1.58 10.26
C ALA A 198 13.71 1.10 8.83
N ALA A 199 12.58 0.45 8.58
CA ALA A 199 12.19 -0.01 7.24
C ALA A 199 12.09 1.16 6.25
N GLN A 200 11.43 2.26 6.65
CA GLN A 200 11.34 3.46 5.83
C GLN A 200 12.70 4.11 5.58
N MET A 201 13.52 4.32 6.64
CA MET A 201 14.84 4.92 6.47
C MET A 201 15.76 4.05 5.60
N LEU A 202 15.63 2.72 5.71
CA LEU A 202 16.40 1.79 4.89
C LEU A 202 16.04 1.92 3.40
N GLY A 203 14.80 2.31 3.06
CA GLY A 203 14.41 2.64 1.69
C GLY A 203 15.22 3.78 1.06
N TYR A 204 15.86 4.61 1.88
CA TYR A 204 16.79 5.66 1.48
C TYR A 204 18.28 5.26 1.62
N GLY A 205 18.58 3.96 1.82
CA GLY A 205 19.93 3.43 2.02
C GLY A 205 20.79 3.35 0.76
N ARG A 206 21.85 2.50 0.79
CA ARG A 206 22.89 2.40 -0.25
C ARG A 206 22.52 1.60 -1.49
N GLN A 207 21.33 1.02 -1.56
CA GLN A 207 20.89 0.15 -2.66
C GLN A 207 21.77 -1.11 -2.79
N SER A 208 21.93 -1.81 -1.68
CA SER A 208 22.76 -3.01 -1.54
C SER A 208 21.92 -4.28 -1.46
N GLY A 209 22.54 -5.45 -1.66
CA GLY A 209 21.91 -6.74 -1.40
C GLY A 209 21.49 -6.91 0.06
N GLU A 210 22.28 -6.41 1.01
CA GLU A 210 21.97 -6.45 2.44
C GLU A 210 20.69 -5.65 2.76
N GLN A 211 20.53 -4.47 2.14
CA GLN A 211 19.30 -3.68 2.23
C GLN A 211 18.09 -4.48 1.73
N ILE A 212 18.18 -5.11 0.54
CA ILE A 212 17.10 -5.90 -0.02
C ILE A 212 16.75 -7.07 0.91
N ASP A 213 17.73 -7.84 1.36
CA ASP A 213 17.52 -8.98 2.22
C ASP A 213 16.88 -8.59 3.57
N ALA A 214 17.25 -7.43 4.13
CA ALA A 214 16.65 -6.89 5.35
C ALA A 214 15.20 -6.46 5.13
N LEU A 215 14.89 -5.76 4.02
CA LEU A 215 13.54 -5.33 3.67
C LEU A 215 12.62 -6.52 3.31
N VAL A 216 13.14 -7.56 2.63
CA VAL A 216 12.41 -8.81 2.37
C VAL A 216 12.04 -9.50 3.68
N ARG A 217 12.96 -9.58 4.66
CA ARG A 217 12.61 -10.12 5.98
C ARG A 217 11.56 -9.27 6.70
N ALA A 218 11.68 -7.94 6.63
CA ALA A 218 10.76 -7.00 7.27
C ALA A 218 9.37 -6.98 6.60
N SER A 219 9.26 -7.39 5.33
CA SER A 219 7.96 -7.56 4.66
C SER A 219 7.10 -8.70 5.24
N LEU A 220 7.66 -9.49 6.14
CA LEU A 220 6.98 -10.56 6.88
C LEU A 220 6.88 -10.26 8.38
N ASP A 221 7.08 -9.01 8.80
CA ASP A 221 6.95 -8.59 10.21
C ASP A 221 5.50 -8.75 10.71
N ALA A 222 5.33 -9.03 12.00
CA ALA A 222 4.01 -9.10 12.63
C ALA A 222 3.21 -7.78 12.51
N ASP A 223 3.92 -6.64 12.53
CA ASP A 223 3.33 -5.30 12.45
C ASP A 223 3.13 -4.87 10.98
N ASP A 224 1.92 -4.46 10.63
CA ASP A 224 1.55 -4.05 9.27
C ASP A 224 2.22 -2.75 8.81
N GLY A 225 2.51 -1.83 9.72
CA GLY A 225 3.26 -0.61 9.42
C GLY A 225 4.70 -0.92 9.01
N VAL A 226 5.35 -1.88 9.67
CA VAL A 226 6.69 -2.35 9.28
C VAL A 226 6.65 -2.99 7.90
N ARG A 227 5.67 -3.87 7.62
CA ARG A 227 5.49 -4.50 6.30
C ARG A 227 5.24 -3.46 5.22
N ASN A 228 4.33 -2.51 5.48
CA ASN A 228 4.02 -1.41 4.54
C ASN A 228 5.27 -0.65 4.11
N ASP A 229 6.09 -0.20 5.08
CA ASP A 229 7.29 0.60 4.80
C ASP A 229 8.37 -0.24 4.08
N ALA A 230 8.53 -1.51 4.46
CA ALA A 230 9.48 -2.42 3.83
C ALA A 230 9.09 -2.74 2.38
N VAL A 231 7.83 -3.10 2.12
CA VAL A 231 7.37 -3.46 0.76
C VAL A 231 7.36 -2.22 -0.15
N ARG A 232 6.99 -1.05 0.38
CA ARG A 232 7.11 0.21 -0.36
C ARG A 232 8.54 0.49 -0.79
N ALA A 233 9.51 0.38 0.12
CA ALA A 233 10.92 0.59 -0.18
C ALA A 233 11.44 -0.36 -1.27
N LEU A 234 11.06 -1.65 -1.20
CA LEU A 234 11.37 -2.64 -2.24
C LEU A 234 10.73 -2.30 -3.59
N GLY A 235 9.47 -1.82 -3.60
CA GLY A 235 8.76 -1.44 -4.82
C GLY A 235 9.44 -0.29 -5.54
N VAL A 236 9.82 0.76 -4.82
CA VAL A 236 10.56 1.92 -5.35
C VAL A 236 11.91 1.47 -5.92
N LEU A 237 12.67 0.69 -5.15
CA LEU A 237 13.97 0.19 -5.57
C LEU A 237 13.86 -0.70 -6.82
N ALA A 238 12.94 -1.65 -6.83
CA ALA A 238 12.73 -2.58 -7.95
C ALA A 238 12.25 -1.86 -9.23
N GLY A 239 11.42 -0.83 -9.07
CA GLY A 239 10.95 -0.01 -10.19
C GLY A 239 12.07 0.75 -10.90
N ALA A 240 13.01 1.29 -10.13
CA ALA A 240 14.12 2.11 -10.63
C ALA A 240 15.37 1.31 -11.00
N LYS A 241 15.63 0.17 -10.35
CA LYS A 241 16.86 -0.61 -10.49
C LYS A 241 16.56 -2.07 -10.89
N PRO A 242 16.33 -2.35 -12.20
CA PRO A 242 15.95 -3.69 -12.68
C PRO A 242 16.90 -4.83 -12.29
N ASP A 243 18.20 -4.53 -12.17
CA ASP A 243 19.20 -5.52 -11.77
C ASP A 243 19.04 -5.94 -10.30
N LEU A 244 18.70 -4.98 -9.43
CA LEU A 244 18.42 -5.25 -8.02
C LEU A 244 17.05 -5.92 -7.84
N ALA A 245 16.08 -5.62 -8.70
CA ALA A 245 14.77 -6.26 -8.70
C ALA A 245 14.85 -7.79 -8.80
N GLN A 246 15.85 -8.33 -9.53
CA GLN A 246 16.05 -9.78 -9.69
C GLN A 246 16.43 -10.49 -8.37
N ARG A 247 16.88 -9.74 -7.36
CA ARG A 247 17.19 -10.30 -6.03
C ARG A 247 15.97 -10.38 -5.12
N VAL A 248 14.85 -9.79 -5.52
CA VAL A 248 13.62 -9.77 -4.72
C VAL A 248 12.81 -11.04 -5.02
N PRO A 249 12.66 -11.98 -4.08
CA PRO A 249 11.85 -13.18 -4.28
C PRO A 249 10.36 -12.79 -4.41
N PRO A 250 9.60 -13.27 -5.41
CA PRO A 250 8.22 -12.87 -5.58
C PRO A 250 7.24 -13.53 -4.59
N GLU A 251 7.55 -14.72 -4.06
CA GLU A 251 6.62 -15.55 -3.29
C GLU A 251 6.03 -14.86 -2.05
N PRO A 252 6.80 -14.14 -1.21
CA PRO A 252 6.24 -13.44 -0.07
C PRO A 252 5.16 -12.44 -0.47
N PHE A 253 5.37 -11.73 -1.59
CA PHE A 253 4.49 -10.67 -2.07
C PHE A 253 3.26 -11.21 -2.78
N VAL A 254 3.37 -12.35 -3.48
CA VAL A 254 2.20 -13.09 -4.00
C VAL A 254 1.29 -13.50 -2.83
N ARG A 255 1.85 -13.95 -1.70
CA ARG A 255 1.06 -14.28 -0.50
C ARG A 255 0.42 -13.03 0.11
N LEU A 256 1.12 -11.90 0.18
CA LEU A 256 0.57 -10.64 0.71
C LEU A 256 -0.66 -10.14 -0.05
N LEU A 257 -0.81 -10.43 -1.34
CA LEU A 257 -2.03 -10.15 -2.10
C LEU A 257 -3.28 -10.88 -1.57
N ARG A 258 -3.12 -11.87 -0.67
CA ARG A 258 -4.22 -12.61 -0.05
C ARG A 258 -4.36 -12.30 1.44
N SER A 259 -3.58 -11.36 1.97
CA SER A 259 -3.63 -11.00 3.38
C SER A 259 -4.97 -10.34 3.75
N GLY A 260 -5.23 -10.23 5.04
CA GLY A 260 -6.41 -9.49 5.53
C GLY A 260 -6.19 -7.98 5.65
N THR A 261 -5.05 -7.44 5.25
CA THR A 261 -4.66 -6.04 5.48
C THR A 261 -4.57 -5.28 4.16
N TRP A 262 -5.25 -4.14 4.05
CA TRP A 262 -5.27 -3.34 2.82
C TRP A 262 -3.88 -2.87 2.37
N SER A 263 -3.04 -2.43 3.30
CA SER A 263 -1.68 -1.96 2.98
C SER A 263 -0.81 -3.07 2.37
N ASP A 264 -1.00 -4.33 2.77
CA ASP A 264 -0.31 -5.46 2.18
C ASP A 264 -0.69 -5.64 0.71
N HIS A 265 -1.99 -5.56 0.37
CA HIS A 265 -2.48 -5.67 -1.02
C HIS A 265 -1.88 -4.60 -1.91
N ILE A 266 -2.02 -3.32 -1.53
CA ILE A 266 -1.57 -2.23 -2.38
C ILE A 266 -0.05 -2.19 -2.53
N LYS A 267 0.72 -2.41 -1.46
CA LYS A 267 2.17 -2.37 -1.53
C LYS A 267 2.74 -3.58 -2.27
N ALA A 268 2.18 -4.78 -2.05
CA ALA A 268 2.59 -5.97 -2.80
C ALA A 268 2.26 -5.84 -4.29
N SER A 269 1.09 -5.32 -4.66
CA SER A 269 0.75 -5.13 -6.08
C SER A 269 1.69 -4.16 -6.78
N LEU A 270 2.08 -3.05 -6.15
CA LEU A 270 3.03 -2.09 -6.71
C LEU A 270 4.44 -2.68 -6.87
N LEU A 271 4.92 -3.45 -5.90
CA LEU A 271 6.18 -4.18 -6.04
C LEU A 271 6.11 -5.23 -7.17
N LEU A 272 5.05 -6.04 -7.19
CA LEU A 272 4.84 -7.07 -8.22
C LEU A 272 4.62 -6.47 -9.61
N LEU A 273 4.07 -5.27 -9.72
CA LEU A 273 4.03 -4.50 -10.96
C LEU A 273 5.44 -4.29 -11.53
N ALA A 274 6.42 -3.94 -10.68
CA ALA A 274 7.81 -3.81 -11.10
C ALA A 274 8.43 -5.16 -11.48
N LEU A 275 8.23 -6.20 -10.65
CA LEU A 275 8.81 -7.54 -10.88
C LEU A 275 8.25 -8.22 -12.14
N THR A 276 7.00 -7.94 -12.52
CA THR A 276 6.37 -8.53 -13.71
C THR A 276 6.71 -7.85 -15.03
N LYS A 277 7.42 -6.70 -15.02
CA LYS A 277 7.82 -6.00 -16.27
C LYS A 277 8.58 -6.90 -17.25
N ARG A 278 9.39 -7.81 -16.75
CA ARG A 278 10.16 -8.77 -17.59
C ARG A 278 9.36 -9.98 -18.03
N ARG A 279 8.11 -10.12 -17.57
CA ARG A 279 7.21 -11.24 -17.89
C ARG A 279 7.81 -12.61 -17.56
N ASP A 280 8.65 -12.68 -16.54
CA ASP A 280 9.26 -13.92 -16.08
C ASP A 280 8.18 -14.93 -15.67
N PRO A 281 8.14 -16.15 -16.29
CA PRO A 281 7.21 -17.19 -15.89
C PRO A 281 7.30 -17.56 -14.40
N GLY A 282 8.49 -17.49 -13.80
CA GLY A 282 8.70 -17.71 -12.36
C GLY A 282 7.95 -16.72 -11.47
N VAL A 283 7.61 -15.52 -11.99
CA VAL A 283 6.79 -14.54 -11.30
C VAL A 283 5.32 -14.65 -11.68
N LEU A 284 5.02 -14.79 -12.98
CA LEU A 284 3.64 -14.78 -13.47
C LEU A 284 2.85 -16.05 -13.11
N ALA A 285 3.48 -17.23 -13.10
CA ALA A 285 2.79 -18.48 -12.81
C ALA A 285 2.27 -18.56 -11.36
N PRO A 286 3.06 -18.21 -10.31
CA PRO A 286 2.54 -18.09 -8.94
C PRO A 286 1.40 -17.09 -8.79
N LEU A 287 1.48 -15.93 -9.45
CA LEU A 287 0.40 -14.93 -9.44
C LEU A 287 -0.90 -15.49 -10.02
N ARG A 288 -0.80 -16.19 -11.16
CA ARG A 288 -1.95 -16.84 -11.81
C ARG A 288 -2.56 -17.94 -10.92
N SER A 289 -1.74 -18.78 -10.31
CA SER A 289 -2.23 -19.95 -9.56
C SER A 289 -2.67 -19.64 -8.14
N GLN A 290 -2.11 -18.61 -7.49
CA GLN A 290 -2.31 -18.39 -6.05
C GLN A 290 -3.03 -17.09 -5.72
N ALA A 291 -2.93 -16.03 -6.54
CA ALA A 291 -3.45 -14.70 -6.22
C ALA A 291 -4.38 -14.11 -7.29
N LEU A 292 -4.84 -14.93 -8.26
CA LEU A 292 -5.66 -14.44 -9.37
C LEU A 292 -6.94 -13.76 -8.88
N ASP A 293 -7.66 -14.38 -7.95
CA ASP A 293 -8.91 -13.82 -7.41
C ASP A 293 -8.68 -12.48 -6.72
N SER A 294 -7.64 -12.37 -5.90
CA SER A 294 -7.29 -11.12 -5.23
C SER A 294 -6.93 -10.01 -6.24
N LEU A 295 -6.19 -10.34 -7.29
CA LEU A 295 -5.87 -9.40 -8.36
C LEU A 295 -7.13 -8.96 -9.13
N VAL A 296 -8.08 -9.87 -9.37
CA VAL A 296 -9.37 -9.55 -10.02
C VAL A 296 -10.21 -8.63 -9.13
N GLU A 297 -10.24 -8.87 -7.82
CA GLU A 297 -10.91 -7.97 -6.87
C GLU A 297 -10.30 -6.57 -6.86
N MET A 298 -8.97 -6.48 -6.80
CA MET A 298 -8.25 -5.19 -6.86
C MET A 298 -8.44 -4.47 -8.19
N ALA A 299 -8.46 -5.20 -9.32
CA ALA A 299 -8.71 -4.64 -10.65
C ALA A 299 -10.11 -4.03 -10.81
N ARG A 300 -11.05 -4.40 -9.93
CA ARG A 300 -12.41 -3.85 -9.87
C ARG A 300 -12.56 -2.69 -8.88
N TRP A 301 -11.50 -2.31 -8.17
CA TRP A 301 -11.54 -1.10 -7.34
C TRP A 301 -11.79 0.11 -8.23
N ARG A 302 -12.64 1.01 -7.73
CA ARG A 302 -13.08 2.17 -8.53
C ARG A 302 -12.04 3.28 -8.58
N ASN A 303 -11.17 3.33 -7.58
CA ASN A 303 -9.99 4.18 -7.68
C ASN A 303 -9.02 3.59 -8.71
N THR A 304 -8.91 4.25 -9.85
CA THR A 304 -8.09 3.76 -10.97
C THR A 304 -6.61 3.67 -10.61
N GLY A 305 -6.08 4.60 -9.82
CA GLY A 305 -4.69 4.56 -9.36
C GLY A 305 -4.40 3.35 -8.47
N HIS A 306 -5.37 2.91 -7.66
CA HIS A 306 -5.21 1.71 -6.82
C HIS A 306 -5.44 0.40 -7.60
N ALA A 307 -6.26 0.43 -8.65
CA ALA A 307 -6.55 -0.73 -9.48
C ALA A 307 -5.46 -1.02 -10.53
N GLU A 308 -4.71 0.00 -10.95
CA GLU A 308 -3.82 -0.05 -12.11
C GLU A 308 -2.73 -1.12 -12.01
N ALA A 309 -2.13 -1.30 -10.84
CA ALA A 309 -1.11 -2.34 -10.64
C ALA A 309 -1.70 -3.74 -10.88
N ALA A 310 -2.87 -4.02 -10.34
CA ALA A 310 -3.56 -5.29 -10.53
C ALA A 310 -3.98 -5.49 -11.99
N LEU A 311 -4.52 -4.47 -12.66
CA LEU A 311 -4.87 -4.51 -14.08
C LEU A 311 -3.65 -4.82 -14.96
N SER A 312 -2.51 -4.17 -14.68
CA SER A 312 -1.26 -4.39 -15.41
C SER A 312 -0.75 -5.82 -15.23
N ILE A 313 -0.76 -6.33 -14.01
CA ILE A 313 -0.35 -7.71 -13.71
C ILE A 313 -1.27 -8.71 -14.41
N LEU A 314 -2.59 -8.53 -14.34
CA LEU A 314 -3.58 -9.39 -15.01
C LEU A 314 -3.41 -9.39 -16.52
N GLY A 315 -3.17 -8.20 -17.12
CA GLY A 315 -2.90 -8.11 -18.56
C GLY A 315 -1.64 -8.85 -18.98
N ARG A 316 -0.58 -8.79 -18.19
CA ARG A 316 0.65 -9.57 -18.42
C ARG A 316 0.44 -11.07 -18.26
N ILE A 317 -0.35 -11.51 -17.27
CA ILE A 317 -0.77 -12.91 -17.10
C ILE A 317 -1.60 -13.38 -18.32
N ALA A 318 -2.43 -12.51 -18.90
CA ALA A 318 -3.23 -12.79 -20.08
C ALA A 318 -2.43 -12.70 -21.40
N GLY A 319 -1.13 -12.35 -21.37
CA GLY A 319 -0.27 -12.24 -22.55
C GLY A 319 -0.48 -11.00 -23.40
N LEU A 320 -1.18 -9.96 -22.87
CA LEU A 320 -1.35 -8.69 -23.57
C LEU A 320 -0.02 -7.93 -23.67
N ASP A 321 0.26 -7.31 -24.82
CA ASP A 321 1.39 -6.37 -24.96
C ASP A 321 1.12 -5.07 -24.18
N GLU A 322 2.21 -4.33 -23.86
CA GLU A 322 2.09 -3.14 -23.01
C GLU A 322 1.25 -2.02 -23.66
N ASP A 323 1.31 -1.86 -25.00
CA ASP A 323 0.55 -0.81 -25.70
C ASP A 323 -0.95 -1.10 -25.66
N THR A 324 -1.34 -2.35 -25.86
CA THR A 324 -2.74 -2.80 -25.73
C THR A 324 -3.21 -2.65 -24.30
N LEU A 325 -2.37 -3.04 -23.34
CA LEU A 325 -2.67 -2.97 -21.92
C LEU A 325 -2.90 -1.52 -21.46
N HIS A 326 -2.03 -0.60 -21.83
CA HIS A 326 -2.20 0.84 -21.52
C HIS A 326 -3.52 1.38 -22.07
N LYS A 327 -3.83 1.10 -23.35
CA LYS A 327 -5.08 1.56 -23.96
C LYS A 327 -6.32 1.04 -23.24
N LEU A 328 -6.28 -0.21 -22.75
CA LEU A 328 -7.41 -0.79 -22.02
C LEU A 328 -7.55 -0.18 -20.62
N ILE A 329 -6.44 0.10 -19.94
CA ILE A 329 -6.44 0.75 -18.61
C ILE A 329 -6.93 2.19 -18.73
N ASP A 330 -6.39 2.98 -19.67
CA ASP A 330 -6.81 4.36 -19.92
C ASP A 330 -8.31 4.46 -20.29
N ALA A 331 -8.84 3.45 -20.98
CA ALA A 331 -10.26 3.35 -21.32
C ALA A 331 -11.13 2.72 -20.22
N SER A 332 -10.59 2.45 -19.04
CA SER A 332 -11.29 1.81 -17.91
C SER A 332 -11.95 0.47 -18.28
N ARG A 333 -11.27 -0.34 -19.09
CA ARG A 333 -11.78 -1.64 -19.60
C ARG A 333 -11.33 -2.83 -18.74
N ALA A 334 -11.48 -2.75 -17.42
CA ALA A 334 -11.10 -3.81 -16.48
C ALA A 334 -11.70 -5.18 -16.87
N ASP A 335 -13.00 -5.24 -17.16
CA ASP A 335 -13.67 -6.49 -17.55
C ASP A 335 -13.14 -7.08 -18.86
N THR A 336 -12.64 -6.26 -19.79
CA THR A 336 -11.99 -6.74 -21.01
C THR A 336 -10.68 -7.45 -20.70
N ILE A 337 -9.86 -6.90 -19.79
CA ILE A 337 -8.61 -7.53 -19.33
C ILE A 337 -8.92 -8.84 -18.61
N ILE A 338 -9.87 -8.81 -17.65
CA ILE A 338 -10.30 -9.98 -16.89
C ILE A 338 -10.83 -11.08 -17.82
N GLY A 339 -11.64 -10.73 -18.83
CA GLY A 339 -12.18 -11.67 -19.81
C GLY A 339 -11.13 -12.38 -20.68
N LYS A 340 -9.90 -11.83 -20.77
CA LYS A 340 -8.79 -12.48 -21.49
C LYS A 340 -8.09 -13.59 -20.69
N LEU A 341 -8.29 -13.64 -19.36
CA LEU A 341 -7.68 -14.66 -18.50
C LEU A 341 -8.22 -16.07 -18.72
N ASN A 342 -9.42 -16.19 -19.29
CA ASN A 342 -10.14 -17.44 -19.52
C ASN A 342 -9.89 -18.05 -20.92
N ARG A 343 -8.97 -17.48 -21.67
CA ARG A 343 -8.54 -17.96 -22.99
C ARG A 343 -7.11 -18.49 -22.93
#